data_df1db1e52f7330bcb17a36c538c74de5
#
_entry.id   df1db1e52f7330bcb17a36c538c74de5
#
_cell.length_a   1.000
_cell.length_b   1.000
_cell.length_c   1.000
_cell.angle_alpha   90.00
_cell.angle_beta   90.00
_cell.angle_gamma   90.00
#
_symmetry.space_group_name_H-M   'P 1'
#
loop_
_entity.id
_entity.type
_entity.pdbx_description
1 polymer ?
#
loop_
_entity_poly.entity_id
_entity_poly.type
_entity_poly.pdbx_seq_one_letter_code
_entity_poly.pdbx_strand_id
1 'polypeptide(L)'
;MTYKEILKQYWGYDDFRGIQKEIIESIGNGHDTLGLMPTGGGKSITFQVPALAQPGLCLVITPLIALMKDQVRNLRDRGIKALAVYSGMTREEIIVALENCIFGDYKFLYISPERLDTEIFRSKLRNMKVSMITVDESHCISQWGYDFRPAYLKIAEIRELLPDIPVLALTATATPEVVTDIQTKLNFKKDSQVFRMSFERKNLAYIVRPTENKQEELLHILNSVPGCAIVYTRNRKRTREIAELLVNNGITATFYHAGLNNDVKDQRQKSWLTGESRTMVATNAFGMGIDKPDVRIVIHIDMPDSPEAYFQEAGRAGRDGQKAYAVLLYAQSDKTTLNKRCLLYTSDA
;
A
#
# COMPACT_ATOMS: atom_id res chain seq x y z
N MET A 1 4.20 -8.38 28.11
CA MET A 1 4.98 -9.01 27.00
C MET A 1 5.84 -7.95 26.35
N THR A 2 7.08 -8.24 26.10
CA THR A 2 8.00 -7.38 25.35
C THR A 2 7.62 -7.36 23.85
N TYR A 3 8.05 -6.37 23.11
CA TYR A 3 7.80 -6.28 21.66
C TYR A 3 8.34 -7.50 20.89
N LYS A 4 9.49 -8.05 21.29
CA LYS A 4 10.07 -9.27 20.68
C LYS A 4 9.24 -10.52 20.97
N GLU A 5 8.72 -10.66 22.18
CA GLU A 5 7.83 -11.78 22.52
C GLU A 5 6.54 -11.74 21.70
N ILE A 6 5.95 -10.56 21.52
CA ILE A 6 4.77 -10.35 20.68
C ILE A 6 5.08 -10.70 19.23
N LEU A 7 6.21 -10.20 18.69
CA LEU A 7 6.65 -10.49 17.33
C LEU A 7 6.81 -12.00 17.10
N LYS A 8 7.45 -12.70 18.03
CA LYS A 8 7.66 -14.15 17.98
C LYS A 8 6.34 -14.92 18.06
N GLN A 9 5.48 -14.55 19.01
CA GLN A 9 4.20 -15.24 19.25
C GLN A 9 3.26 -15.16 18.04
N TYR A 10 3.09 -13.99 17.43
CA TYR A 10 2.07 -13.77 16.40
C TYR A 10 2.59 -13.91 14.97
N TRP A 11 3.89 -13.66 14.73
CA TRP A 11 4.49 -13.70 13.39
C TRP A 11 5.60 -14.74 13.23
N GLY A 12 6.09 -15.34 14.33
CA GLY A 12 7.14 -16.35 14.30
C GLY A 12 8.54 -15.80 14.01
N TYR A 13 8.75 -14.48 14.05
CA TYR A 13 10.05 -13.86 13.82
C TYR A 13 10.81 -13.65 15.14
N ASP A 14 12.11 -13.92 15.13
CA ASP A 14 12.96 -13.78 16.31
C ASP A 14 13.45 -12.33 16.51
N ASP A 15 13.53 -11.51 15.47
CA ASP A 15 13.98 -10.12 15.58
C ASP A 15 13.34 -9.20 14.52
N PHE A 16 13.39 -7.90 14.80
CA PHE A 16 12.93 -6.85 13.89
C PHE A 16 13.92 -6.64 12.75
N ARG A 17 13.42 -6.12 11.62
CA ARG A 17 14.22 -5.85 10.42
C ARG A 17 14.40 -4.34 10.22
N GLY A 18 15.60 -3.94 9.81
CA GLY A 18 15.89 -2.53 9.50
C GLY A 18 15.52 -1.61 10.65
N ILE A 19 14.73 -0.58 10.37
CA ILE A 19 14.31 0.45 11.33
C ILE A 19 13.00 0.12 12.07
N GLN A 20 12.50 -1.11 12.00
CA GLN A 20 11.23 -1.48 12.65
C GLN A 20 11.29 -1.27 14.16
N LYS A 21 12.41 -1.65 14.79
CA LYS A 21 12.58 -1.54 16.23
C LYS A 21 12.50 -0.08 16.69
N GLU A 22 13.23 0.81 16.03
CA GLU A 22 13.27 2.23 16.35
C GLU A 22 11.90 2.89 16.21
N ILE A 23 11.14 2.56 15.16
CA ILE A 23 9.77 3.05 14.98
C ILE A 23 8.87 2.53 16.09
N ILE A 24 8.93 1.24 16.42
CA ILE A 24 8.12 0.61 17.46
C ILE A 24 8.40 1.25 18.83
N GLU A 25 9.66 1.47 19.16
CA GLU A 25 10.06 2.10 20.42
C GLU A 25 9.62 3.58 20.48
N SER A 26 9.75 4.31 19.37
CA SER A 26 9.34 5.71 19.29
C SER A 26 7.84 5.88 19.53
N ILE A 27 7.00 5.16 18.75
CA ILE A 27 5.53 5.25 18.90
C ILE A 27 5.06 4.67 20.24
N GLY A 28 5.72 3.60 20.71
CA GLY A 28 5.41 2.97 21.99
C GLY A 28 5.72 3.86 23.20
N ASN A 29 6.66 4.80 23.06
CA ASN A 29 6.98 5.83 24.03
C ASN A 29 6.10 7.09 23.90
N GLY A 30 5.13 7.11 23.00
CA GLY A 30 4.15 8.19 22.85
C GLY A 30 4.59 9.32 21.92
N HIS A 31 5.70 9.16 21.17
CA HIS A 31 6.13 10.15 20.18
C HIS A 31 5.39 10.00 18.86
N ASP A 32 4.98 11.12 18.27
CA ASP A 32 4.55 11.11 16.87
C ASP A 32 5.71 10.67 15.98
N THR A 33 5.45 9.72 15.11
CA THR A 33 6.50 9.03 14.38
C THR A 33 6.18 8.95 12.90
N LEU A 34 7.14 9.32 12.05
CA LEU A 34 7.07 9.10 10.61
C LEU A 34 8.07 8.03 10.19
N GLY A 35 7.57 6.93 9.64
CA GLY A 35 8.36 5.83 9.09
C GLY A 35 8.38 5.84 7.57
N LEU A 36 9.55 6.11 6.97
CA LEU A 36 9.79 5.99 5.54
C LEU A 36 10.38 4.60 5.26
N MET A 37 9.56 3.68 4.81
CA MET A 37 9.93 2.28 4.61
C MET A 37 9.51 1.79 3.22
N PRO A 38 10.39 1.13 2.47
CA PRO A 38 10.03 0.61 1.15
C PRO A 38 8.89 -0.38 1.21
N THR A 39 8.24 -0.60 0.06
CA THR A 39 7.26 -1.67 -0.09
C THR A 39 7.92 -3.02 0.22
N GLY A 40 7.27 -3.86 1.03
CA GLY A 40 7.87 -5.10 1.52
C GLY A 40 8.80 -4.94 2.73
N GLY A 41 9.03 -3.72 3.21
CA GLY A 41 9.83 -3.44 4.42
C GLY A 41 9.17 -3.84 5.75
N GLY A 42 7.96 -4.40 5.71
CA GLY A 42 7.25 -4.83 6.91
C GLY A 42 6.60 -3.69 7.70
N LYS A 43 6.06 -2.67 7.02
CA LYS A 43 5.37 -1.53 7.63
C LYS A 43 4.30 -1.95 8.64
N SER A 44 3.52 -3.00 8.36
CA SER A 44 2.43 -3.44 9.25
C SER A 44 2.92 -3.86 10.64
N ILE A 45 4.09 -4.48 10.74
CA ILE A 45 4.69 -4.88 12.02
C ILE A 45 4.94 -3.66 12.93
N THR A 46 5.29 -2.51 12.36
CA THR A 46 5.66 -1.31 13.12
C THR A 46 4.51 -0.68 13.91
N PHE A 47 3.26 -0.97 13.55
CA PHE A 47 2.11 -0.56 14.34
C PHE A 47 1.38 -1.73 15.01
N GLN A 48 1.42 -2.92 14.41
CA GLN A 48 0.72 -4.07 14.98
C GLN A 48 1.35 -4.54 16.30
N VAL A 49 2.67 -4.59 16.37
CA VAL A 49 3.38 -5.01 17.58
C VAL A 49 3.19 -4.04 18.75
N PRO A 50 3.41 -2.72 18.63
CA PRO A 50 3.21 -1.80 19.76
C PRO A 50 1.73 -1.69 20.18
N ALA A 51 0.78 -1.81 19.23
CA ALA A 51 -0.64 -1.82 19.56
C ALA A 51 -1.04 -3.03 20.41
N LEU A 52 -0.43 -4.20 20.18
CA LEU A 52 -0.69 -5.41 21.00
C LEU A 52 -0.05 -5.33 22.39
N ALA A 53 1.02 -4.57 22.52
CA ALA A 53 1.71 -4.38 23.81
C ALA A 53 0.97 -3.42 24.75
N GLN A 54 0.08 -2.58 24.23
CA GLN A 54 -0.61 -1.54 24.99
C GLN A 54 -2.11 -1.87 25.14
N PRO A 55 -2.77 -1.43 26.23
CA PRO A 55 -4.22 -1.51 26.32
C PRO A 55 -4.86 -0.52 25.34
N GLY A 56 -6.05 -0.87 24.83
CA GLY A 56 -6.81 -0.02 23.92
C GLY A 56 -6.73 -0.45 22.46
N LEU A 57 -7.26 0.41 21.61
CA LEU A 57 -7.50 0.20 20.18
C LEU A 57 -6.50 1.00 19.34
N CYS A 58 -5.90 0.39 18.36
CA CYS A 58 -5.18 1.08 17.28
C CYS A 58 -6.17 1.45 16.16
N LEU A 59 -6.32 2.75 15.90
CA LEU A 59 -7.08 3.27 14.77
C LEU A 59 -6.17 3.33 13.55
N VAL A 60 -6.43 2.49 12.54
CA VAL A 60 -5.62 2.42 11.30
C VAL A 60 -6.36 3.05 10.15
N ILE A 61 -5.86 4.17 9.65
CA ILE A 61 -6.41 4.89 8.50
C ILE A 61 -5.64 4.46 7.26
N THR A 62 -6.34 3.87 6.29
CA THR A 62 -5.74 3.36 5.04
C THR A 62 -6.71 3.55 3.87
N PRO A 63 -6.19 3.89 2.65
CA PRO A 63 -7.05 4.30 1.55
C PRO A 63 -7.66 3.13 0.78
N LEU A 64 -7.23 1.89 1.06
CA LEU A 64 -7.49 0.74 0.21
C LEU A 64 -8.33 -0.32 0.91
N ILE A 65 -9.58 -0.46 0.46
CA ILE A 65 -10.53 -1.42 1.03
C ILE A 65 -10.00 -2.86 0.91
N ALA A 66 -9.40 -3.24 -0.21
CA ALA A 66 -8.86 -4.58 -0.41
C ALA A 66 -7.75 -4.89 0.59
N LEU A 67 -6.76 -3.98 0.74
CA LEU A 67 -5.68 -4.12 1.73
C LEU A 67 -6.22 -4.19 3.15
N MET A 68 -7.20 -3.34 3.48
CA MET A 68 -7.86 -3.32 4.78
C MET A 68 -8.49 -4.68 5.11
N LYS A 69 -9.22 -5.27 4.16
CA LYS A 69 -9.84 -6.59 4.32
C LYS A 69 -8.79 -7.70 4.52
N ASP A 70 -7.72 -7.67 3.75
CA ASP A 70 -6.63 -8.64 3.86
C ASP A 70 -5.87 -8.50 5.19
N GLN A 71 -5.59 -7.29 5.63
CA GLN A 71 -4.97 -7.04 6.94
C GLN A 71 -5.85 -7.53 8.09
N VAL A 72 -7.15 -7.23 8.05
CA VAL A 72 -8.10 -7.70 9.07
C VAL A 72 -8.19 -9.23 9.09
N ARG A 73 -8.24 -9.87 7.92
CA ARG A 73 -8.23 -11.34 7.82
C ARG A 73 -6.96 -11.90 8.45
N ASN A 74 -5.80 -11.41 8.04
CA ASN A 74 -4.51 -11.87 8.53
C ASN A 74 -4.35 -11.71 10.05
N LEU A 75 -4.91 -10.66 10.64
CA LEU A 75 -4.94 -10.49 12.10
C LEU A 75 -5.87 -11.50 12.77
N ARG A 76 -7.07 -11.70 12.21
CA ARG A 76 -8.04 -12.69 12.75
C ARG A 76 -7.52 -14.11 12.66
N ASP A 77 -6.83 -14.48 11.61
CA ASP A 77 -6.19 -15.80 11.44
C ASP A 77 -5.11 -16.05 12.51
N ARG A 78 -4.55 -14.98 13.11
CA ARG A 78 -3.64 -15.02 14.25
C ARG A 78 -4.33 -14.93 15.61
N GLY A 79 -5.67 -14.97 15.64
CA GLY A 79 -6.44 -14.81 16.88
C GLY A 79 -6.55 -13.39 17.41
N ILE A 80 -6.18 -12.37 16.61
CA ILE A 80 -6.22 -10.97 16.99
C ILE A 80 -7.54 -10.35 16.50
N LYS A 81 -8.32 -9.78 17.44
CA LYS A 81 -9.58 -9.13 17.10
C LYS A 81 -9.35 -7.83 16.35
N ALA A 82 -9.79 -7.78 15.11
CA ALA A 82 -9.69 -6.64 14.21
C ALA A 82 -11.00 -6.45 13.42
N LEU A 83 -11.35 -5.20 13.13
CA LEU A 83 -12.51 -4.80 12.35
C LEU A 83 -12.11 -3.80 11.25
N ALA A 84 -12.97 -3.69 10.24
CA ALA A 84 -12.84 -2.70 9.17
C ALA A 84 -14.16 -1.96 8.97
N VAL A 85 -14.07 -0.63 8.73
CA VAL A 85 -15.18 0.23 8.36
C VAL A 85 -14.82 0.99 7.09
N TYR A 86 -15.56 0.76 6.00
CA TYR A 86 -15.23 1.30 4.69
C TYR A 86 -16.48 1.66 3.87
N SER A 87 -16.29 2.27 2.72
CA SER A 87 -17.36 2.61 1.79
C SER A 87 -17.97 1.37 1.15
N GLY A 88 -19.31 1.28 1.19
CA GLY A 88 -20.06 0.12 0.71
C GLY A 88 -20.65 -0.77 1.82
N MET A 89 -20.28 -0.54 3.08
CA MET A 89 -20.98 -1.14 4.22
C MET A 89 -22.31 -0.44 4.48
N THR A 90 -23.32 -1.19 4.93
CA THR A 90 -24.59 -0.64 5.39
C THR A 90 -24.42 0.16 6.69
N ARG A 91 -25.41 0.97 7.00
CA ARG A 91 -25.39 1.77 8.24
C ARG A 91 -25.37 0.88 9.48
N GLU A 92 -26.14 -0.20 9.45
CA GLU A 92 -26.23 -1.19 10.54
C GLU A 92 -24.90 -1.89 10.77
N GLU A 93 -24.24 -2.35 9.70
CA GLU A 93 -22.92 -2.99 9.79
C GLU A 93 -21.87 -2.04 10.39
N ILE A 94 -21.92 -0.76 10.01
CA ILE A 94 -21.02 0.27 10.57
C ILE A 94 -21.26 0.46 12.06
N ILE A 95 -22.53 0.61 12.47
CA ILE A 95 -22.89 0.81 13.88
C ILE A 95 -22.39 -0.39 14.71
N VAL A 96 -22.71 -1.61 14.28
CA VAL A 96 -22.28 -2.84 14.98
C VAL A 96 -20.75 -2.92 15.06
N ALA A 97 -20.03 -2.61 13.99
CA ALA A 97 -18.57 -2.62 14.00
C ALA A 97 -17.98 -1.59 14.98
N LEU A 98 -18.52 -0.38 15.02
CA LEU A 98 -18.05 0.67 15.92
C LEU A 98 -18.42 0.38 17.39
N GLU A 99 -19.59 -0.18 17.66
CA GLU A 99 -19.99 -0.61 19.01
C GLU A 99 -19.13 -1.75 19.53
N ASN A 100 -18.77 -2.69 18.67
CA ASN A 100 -17.81 -3.73 19.00
C ASN A 100 -16.44 -3.17 19.38
N CYS A 101 -16.02 -2.05 18.80
CA CYS A 101 -14.78 -1.36 19.20
C CYS A 101 -14.88 -0.63 20.53
N ILE A 102 -16.10 -0.28 20.98
CA ILE A 102 -16.33 0.38 22.29
C ILE A 102 -16.44 -0.66 23.41
N PHE A 103 -17.25 -1.69 23.20
CA PHE A 103 -17.64 -2.65 24.24
C PHE A 103 -16.90 -3.99 24.14
N GLY A 104 -16.33 -4.30 22.97
CA GLY A 104 -15.54 -5.50 22.74
C GLY A 104 -14.05 -5.24 22.95
N ASP A 105 -13.30 -6.30 23.10
CA ASP A 105 -11.84 -6.23 23.29
C ASP A 105 -11.13 -6.30 21.91
N TYR A 106 -11.45 -5.33 21.04
CA TYR A 106 -10.82 -5.22 19.73
C TYR A 106 -9.52 -4.43 19.78
N LYS A 107 -8.50 -4.91 19.06
CA LYS A 107 -7.18 -4.29 19.01
C LYS A 107 -6.97 -3.36 17.82
N PHE A 108 -7.67 -3.62 16.73
CA PHE A 108 -7.53 -2.84 15.49
C PHE A 108 -8.89 -2.46 14.91
N LEU A 109 -9.04 -1.19 14.58
CA LEU A 109 -10.08 -0.67 13.72
C LEU A 109 -9.44 -0.07 12.47
N TYR A 110 -9.59 -0.71 11.34
CA TYR A 110 -9.22 -0.18 10.04
C TYR A 110 -10.36 0.67 9.49
N ILE A 111 -10.06 1.88 9.03
CA ILE A 111 -11.07 2.80 8.51
C ILE A 111 -10.59 3.49 7.24
N SER A 112 -11.49 3.65 6.27
CA SER A 112 -11.20 4.46 5.09
C SER A 112 -11.28 5.96 5.43
N PRO A 113 -10.43 6.81 4.86
CA PRO A 113 -10.38 8.24 5.19
C PRO A 113 -11.70 8.96 4.95
N GLU A 114 -12.53 8.52 3.98
CA GLU A 114 -13.84 9.07 3.68
C GLU A 114 -14.86 8.87 4.81
N ARG A 115 -14.60 7.93 5.72
CA ARG A 115 -15.47 7.66 6.89
C ARG A 115 -15.16 8.51 8.10
N LEU A 116 -14.01 9.15 8.15
CA LEU A 116 -13.58 9.97 9.29
C LEU A 116 -14.49 11.16 9.56
N ASP A 117 -15.12 11.71 8.52
CA ASP A 117 -16.00 12.88 8.62
C ASP A 117 -17.47 12.53 8.88
N THR A 118 -17.80 11.25 9.02
CA THR A 118 -19.17 10.83 9.29
C THR A 118 -19.55 11.07 10.76
N GLU A 119 -20.75 11.63 10.99
CA GLU A 119 -21.26 11.90 12.34
C GLU A 119 -21.29 10.61 13.20
N ILE A 120 -21.68 9.48 12.60
CA ILE A 120 -21.71 8.19 13.29
C ILE A 120 -20.31 7.83 13.82
N PHE A 121 -19.27 7.94 12.99
CA PHE A 121 -17.92 7.62 13.43
C PHE A 121 -17.45 8.57 14.53
N ARG A 122 -17.58 9.90 14.34
CA ARG A 122 -17.13 10.91 15.29
C ARG A 122 -17.82 10.78 16.67
N SER A 123 -19.12 10.50 16.69
CA SER A 123 -19.86 10.28 17.94
C SER A 123 -19.39 9.05 18.71
N LYS A 124 -19.13 7.93 17.98
CA LYS A 124 -18.67 6.68 18.60
C LYS A 124 -17.19 6.75 18.99
N LEU A 125 -16.34 7.45 18.25
CA LEU A 125 -14.91 7.61 18.52
C LEU A 125 -14.64 8.17 19.92
N ARG A 126 -15.44 9.11 20.39
CA ARG A 126 -15.32 9.71 21.73
C ARG A 126 -15.44 8.70 22.88
N ASN A 127 -16.07 7.55 22.63
CA ASN A 127 -16.25 6.48 23.59
C ASN A 127 -15.25 5.34 23.41
N MET A 128 -14.38 5.41 22.40
CA MET A 128 -13.36 4.37 22.16
C MET A 128 -12.10 4.66 22.97
N LYS A 129 -11.51 3.62 23.52
CA LYS A 129 -10.18 3.71 24.17
C LYS A 129 -9.08 3.58 23.12
N VAL A 130 -8.86 4.64 22.34
CA VAL A 130 -7.80 4.65 21.32
C VAL A 130 -6.44 4.77 22.01
N SER A 131 -5.50 3.91 21.67
CA SER A 131 -4.12 3.93 22.18
C SER A 131 -3.12 4.55 21.21
N MET A 132 -3.38 4.43 19.92
CA MET A 132 -2.55 5.04 18.86
C MET A 132 -3.34 5.19 17.56
N ILE A 133 -2.93 6.16 16.74
CA ILE A 133 -3.45 6.35 15.37
C ILE A 133 -2.35 5.97 14.40
N THR A 134 -2.66 5.12 13.44
CA THR A 134 -1.76 4.78 12.33
C THR A 134 -2.31 5.32 11.02
N VAL A 135 -1.49 6.06 10.29
CA VAL A 135 -1.82 6.60 8.97
C VAL A 135 -0.97 5.89 7.94
N ASP A 136 -1.55 4.90 7.27
CA ASP A 136 -0.89 4.19 6.18
C ASP A 136 -1.00 5.00 4.88
N GLU A 137 -0.02 4.82 3.99
CA GLU A 137 0.12 5.62 2.74
C GLU A 137 0.01 7.14 3.01
N SER A 138 0.69 7.60 4.05
CA SER A 138 0.57 8.98 4.56
C SER A 138 0.96 10.06 3.53
N HIS A 139 1.68 9.72 2.45
CA HIS A 139 1.96 10.62 1.33
C HIS A 139 0.66 11.13 0.66
N CYS A 140 -0.46 10.41 0.80
CA CYS A 140 -1.77 10.82 0.26
C CYS A 140 -2.29 12.13 0.87
N ILE A 141 -1.73 12.60 2.00
CA ILE A 141 -2.12 13.89 2.61
C ILE A 141 -1.50 15.09 1.89
N SER A 142 -0.46 14.88 1.11
CA SER A 142 0.32 15.94 0.47
C SER A 142 -0.11 16.16 -0.97
N GLN A 143 -0.33 17.41 -1.36
CA GLN A 143 -0.55 17.79 -2.76
C GLN A 143 0.71 17.60 -3.63
N TRP A 144 1.87 17.56 -3.00
CA TRP A 144 3.16 17.25 -3.64
C TRP A 144 3.40 15.75 -3.78
N GLY A 145 2.52 14.92 -3.17
CA GLY A 145 2.53 13.48 -3.33
C GLY A 145 1.88 13.04 -4.65
N TYR A 146 2.30 11.90 -5.17
CA TYR A 146 1.79 11.37 -6.45
C TYR A 146 0.34 10.83 -6.40
N ASP A 147 -0.26 10.65 -5.21
CA ASP A 147 -1.64 10.17 -5.00
C ASP A 147 -2.33 11.01 -3.91
N PHE A 148 -2.48 12.31 -4.15
CA PHE A 148 -3.16 13.19 -3.21
C PHE A 148 -4.64 12.82 -3.06
N ARG A 149 -5.07 12.70 -1.79
CA ARG A 149 -6.47 12.39 -1.43
C ARG A 149 -7.00 13.39 -0.41
N PRO A 150 -7.92 14.29 -0.81
CA PRO A 150 -8.46 15.31 0.09
C PRO A 150 -9.03 14.78 1.40
N ALA A 151 -9.57 13.54 1.40
CA ALA A 151 -10.11 12.91 2.61
C ALA A 151 -9.05 12.69 3.71
N TYR A 152 -7.74 12.62 3.36
CA TYR A 152 -6.67 12.53 4.36
C TYR A 152 -6.52 13.79 5.21
N LEU A 153 -6.94 14.95 4.71
CA LEU A 153 -6.92 16.19 5.50
C LEU A 153 -7.84 16.11 6.73
N LYS A 154 -8.86 15.24 6.69
CA LYS A 154 -9.75 15.00 7.84
C LYS A 154 -9.08 14.30 9.03
N ILE A 155 -7.89 13.73 8.84
CA ILE A 155 -7.13 13.10 9.93
C ILE A 155 -6.73 14.13 10.98
N ALA A 156 -6.40 15.37 10.57
CA ALA A 156 -6.11 16.47 11.51
C ALA A 156 -7.27 16.73 12.48
N GLU A 157 -8.52 16.71 11.99
CA GLU A 157 -9.71 16.89 12.81
C GLU A 157 -9.93 15.73 13.81
N ILE A 158 -9.58 14.51 13.42
CA ILE A 158 -9.59 13.36 14.35
C ILE A 158 -8.55 13.53 15.45
N ARG A 159 -7.37 14.06 15.09
CA ARG A 159 -6.32 14.33 16.05
C ARG A 159 -6.74 15.41 17.07
N GLU A 160 -7.51 16.41 16.68
CA GLU A 160 -8.07 17.40 17.61
C GLU A 160 -9.04 16.77 18.64
N LEU A 161 -9.75 15.71 18.25
CA LEU A 161 -10.58 14.92 19.17
C LEU A 161 -9.76 14.03 20.11
N LEU A 162 -8.54 13.69 19.72
CA LEU A 162 -7.63 12.76 20.41
C LEU A 162 -6.22 13.36 20.54
N PRO A 163 -6.04 14.52 21.22
CA PRO A 163 -4.80 15.30 21.20
C PRO A 163 -3.60 14.58 21.85
N ASP A 164 -3.87 13.71 22.83
CA ASP A 164 -2.81 13.01 23.56
C ASP A 164 -2.36 11.71 22.87
N ILE A 165 -3.13 11.22 21.92
CA ILE A 165 -2.86 9.95 21.25
C ILE A 165 -1.73 10.13 20.21
N PRO A 166 -0.67 9.33 20.28
CA PRO A 166 0.44 9.42 19.31
C PRO A 166 0.02 8.94 17.92
N VAL A 167 0.62 9.54 16.90
CA VAL A 167 0.38 9.21 15.48
C VAL A 167 1.60 8.58 14.86
N LEU A 168 1.42 7.40 14.27
CA LEU A 168 2.40 6.76 13.40
C LEU A 168 1.98 6.95 11.94
N ALA A 169 2.72 7.74 11.20
CA ALA A 169 2.57 7.89 9.76
C ALA A 169 3.55 6.98 9.03
N LEU A 170 3.07 6.25 8.04
CA LEU A 170 3.87 5.31 7.26
C LEU A 170 3.70 5.58 5.76
N THR A 171 4.81 5.59 5.04
CA THR A 171 4.80 5.66 3.57
C THR A 171 6.02 4.96 2.97
N ALA A 172 5.87 4.52 1.72
CA ALA A 172 6.99 3.93 0.97
C ALA A 172 7.81 4.98 0.22
N THR A 173 7.21 6.13 -0.11
CA THR A 173 7.85 7.15 -0.94
C THR A 173 7.48 8.54 -0.43
N ALA A 174 8.46 9.36 -0.13
CA ALA A 174 8.24 10.76 0.18
C ALA A 174 9.50 11.58 -0.08
N THR A 175 9.37 12.67 -0.83
CA THR A 175 10.40 13.69 -0.95
C THR A 175 10.50 14.49 0.36
N PRO A 176 11.55 15.30 0.57
CA PRO A 176 11.67 16.15 1.76
C PRO A 176 10.45 17.07 1.96
N GLU A 177 9.89 17.59 0.88
CA GLU A 177 8.70 18.44 0.89
C GLU A 177 7.47 17.67 1.39
N VAL A 178 7.28 16.45 0.89
CA VAL A 178 6.19 15.56 1.32
C VAL A 178 6.34 15.17 2.79
N VAL A 179 7.56 14.94 3.27
CA VAL A 179 7.84 14.65 4.69
C VAL A 179 7.41 15.81 5.57
N THR A 180 7.79 17.03 5.21
CA THR A 180 7.39 18.25 5.93
C THR A 180 5.87 18.44 5.92
N ASP A 181 5.25 18.20 4.78
CA ASP A 181 3.80 18.31 4.59
C ASP A 181 3.03 17.31 5.46
N ILE A 182 3.50 16.05 5.53
CA ILE A 182 2.91 15.01 6.39
C ILE A 182 2.95 15.46 7.86
N GLN A 183 4.11 15.88 8.35
CA GLN A 183 4.26 16.30 9.75
C GLN A 183 3.37 17.52 10.07
N THR A 184 3.33 18.51 9.18
CA THR A 184 2.52 19.72 9.35
C THR A 184 1.02 19.42 9.32
N LYS A 185 0.55 18.69 8.31
CA LYS A 185 -0.88 18.40 8.10
C LYS A 185 -1.45 17.38 9.09
N LEU A 186 -0.59 16.52 9.68
CA LEU A 186 -0.98 15.64 10.78
C LEU A 186 -0.78 16.27 12.16
N ASN A 187 -0.45 17.55 12.25
CA ASN A 187 -0.20 18.26 13.50
C ASN A 187 0.76 17.50 14.43
N PHE A 188 1.90 17.05 13.91
CA PHE A 188 2.89 16.35 14.73
C PHE A 188 3.43 17.21 15.84
N LYS A 189 3.61 16.62 17.02
CA LYS A 189 4.20 17.28 18.19
C LYS A 189 5.69 17.63 17.93
N LYS A 190 6.22 18.60 18.68
CA LYS A 190 7.60 19.09 18.48
C LYS A 190 8.69 18.03 18.69
N ASP A 191 8.40 17.03 19.52
CA ASP A 191 9.28 15.89 19.83
C ASP A 191 9.10 14.70 18.88
N SER A 192 8.42 14.91 17.76
CA SER A 192 8.20 13.89 16.74
C SER A 192 9.51 13.38 16.12
N GLN A 193 9.48 12.11 15.71
CA GLN A 193 10.65 11.44 15.15
C GLN A 193 10.41 10.97 13.72
N VAL A 194 11.46 11.03 12.90
CA VAL A 194 11.44 10.60 11.50
C VAL A 194 12.51 9.55 11.28
N PHE A 195 12.08 8.36 10.88
CA PHE A 195 12.97 7.25 10.55
C PHE A 195 12.94 6.97 9.05
N ARG A 196 14.12 6.77 8.46
CA ARG A 196 14.27 6.53 7.02
C ARG A 196 15.05 5.24 6.80
N MET A 197 14.43 4.29 6.12
CA MET A 197 15.10 3.10 5.63
C MET A 197 15.63 3.35 4.22
N SER A 198 16.79 2.78 3.91
CA SER A 198 17.28 2.79 2.53
C SER A 198 16.28 2.12 1.59
N PHE A 199 16.04 2.73 0.45
CA PHE A 199 15.21 2.18 -0.62
C PHE A 199 15.98 1.21 -1.53
N GLU A 200 17.26 1.03 -1.29
CA GLU A 200 18.08 0.09 -2.04
C GLU A 200 17.56 -1.34 -1.88
N ARG A 201 17.30 -1.98 -3.00
CA ARG A 201 16.87 -3.37 -3.08
C ARG A 201 17.93 -4.18 -3.80
N LYS A 202 18.87 -4.76 -3.04
CA LYS A 202 20.01 -5.54 -3.58
C LYS A 202 19.61 -6.73 -4.44
N ASN A 203 18.40 -7.24 -4.23
CA ASN A 203 17.84 -8.38 -4.97
C ASN A 203 16.99 -7.96 -6.18
N LEU A 204 16.77 -6.66 -6.42
CA LEU A 204 15.93 -6.15 -7.51
C LEU A 204 16.77 -5.39 -8.53
N ALA A 205 16.86 -5.91 -9.74
CA ALA A 205 17.55 -5.26 -10.85
C ALA A 205 16.58 -4.37 -11.63
N TYR A 206 16.90 -3.09 -11.75
CA TYR A 206 16.17 -2.13 -12.59
C TYR A 206 16.81 -2.08 -13.99
N ILE A 207 16.03 -2.35 -15.01
CA ILE A 207 16.51 -2.48 -16.40
C ILE A 207 15.63 -1.64 -17.32
N VAL A 208 16.25 -0.82 -18.15
CA VAL A 208 15.57 -0.14 -19.27
C VAL A 208 15.97 -0.86 -20.56
N ARG A 209 14.98 -1.31 -21.33
CA ARG A 209 15.16 -2.03 -22.60
C ARG A 209 14.63 -1.17 -23.74
N PRO A 210 15.49 -0.53 -24.53
CA PRO A 210 15.09 0.11 -25.78
C PRO A 210 14.59 -0.96 -26.77
N THR A 211 13.42 -0.74 -27.34
CA THR A 211 12.84 -1.63 -28.36
C THR A 211 11.80 -0.90 -29.19
N GLU A 212 11.75 -1.19 -30.47
CA GLU A 212 10.69 -0.72 -31.37
C GLU A 212 9.48 -1.67 -31.37
N ASN A 213 9.68 -2.95 -31.01
CA ASN A 213 8.61 -3.95 -30.90
C ASN A 213 8.45 -4.44 -29.45
N LYS A 214 7.68 -3.69 -28.68
CA LYS A 214 7.44 -3.98 -27.25
C LYS A 214 6.73 -5.31 -27.00
N GLN A 215 5.90 -5.79 -27.94
CA GLN A 215 5.19 -7.07 -27.79
C GLN A 215 6.15 -8.26 -27.94
N GLU A 216 7.01 -8.24 -28.90
CA GLU A 216 8.03 -9.27 -29.12
C GLU A 216 9.03 -9.32 -27.95
N GLU A 217 9.51 -8.15 -27.52
CA GLU A 217 10.41 -8.06 -26.37
C GLU A 217 9.75 -8.52 -25.08
N LEU A 218 8.45 -8.23 -24.87
CA LEU A 218 7.67 -8.74 -23.73
C LEU A 218 7.64 -10.28 -23.72
N LEU A 219 7.33 -10.91 -24.86
CA LEU A 219 7.30 -12.37 -24.99
C LEU A 219 8.67 -12.97 -24.74
N HIS A 220 9.73 -12.37 -25.30
CA HIS A 220 11.11 -12.82 -25.11
C HIS A 220 11.50 -12.78 -23.63
N ILE A 221 11.23 -11.68 -22.93
CA ILE A 221 11.54 -11.52 -21.50
C ILE A 221 10.77 -12.53 -20.66
N LEU A 222 9.46 -12.68 -20.86
CA LEU A 222 8.64 -13.59 -20.08
C LEU A 222 9.01 -15.06 -20.30
N ASN A 223 9.49 -15.42 -21.49
CA ASN A 223 10.02 -16.76 -21.76
C ASN A 223 11.39 -16.98 -21.11
N SER A 224 12.19 -15.92 -20.97
CA SER A 224 13.54 -16.02 -20.39
C SER A 224 13.54 -15.99 -18.86
N VAL A 225 12.54 -15.36 -18.22
CA VAL A 225 12.45 -15.24 -16.76
C VAL A 225 11.25 -16.03 -16.26
N PRO A 226 11.45 -17.25 -15.72
CA PRO A 226 10.35 -18.04 -15.18
C PRO A 226 9.78 -17.45 -13.88
N GLY A 227 8.57 -17.87 -13.50
CA GLY A 227 7.91 -17.48 -12.26
C GLY A 227 6.83 -16.42 -12.46
N CYS A 228 6.30 -15.92 -11.36
CA CYS A 228 5.18 -14.98 -11.34
C CYS A 228 5.58 -13.61 -11.90
N ALA A 229 4.71 -13.01 -12.71
CA ALA A 229 4.95 -11.75 -13.40
C ALA A 229 3.80 -10.75 -13.25
N ILE A 230 4.14 -9.46 -13.28
CA ILE A 230 3.18 -8.36 -13.45
C ILE A 230 3.60 -7.54 -14.67
N VAL A 231 2.65 -7.20 -15.52
CA VAL A 231 2.86 -6.35 -16.70
C VAL A 231 1.97 -5.12 -16.58
N TYR A 232 2.58 -3.95 -16.47
CA TYR A 232 1.85 -2.68 -16.38
C TYR A 232 1.66 -2.02 -17.74
N THR A 233 0.42 -1.59 -17.98
CA THR A 233 0.02 -0.75 -19.12
C THR A 233 -0.95 0.33 -18.63
N ARG A 234 -1.03 1.45 -19.33
CA ARG A 234 -1.87 2.58 -18.92
C ARG A 234 -3.32 2.48 -19.39
N ASN A 235 -3.57 1.70 -20.44
CA ASN A 235 -4.89 1.64 -21.08
C ASN A 235 -5.64 0.38 -20.68
N ARG A 236 -6.89 0.55 -20.21
CA ARG A 236 -7.77 -0.57 -19.81
C ARG A 236 -7.98 -1.58 -20.94
N LYS A 237 -8.20 -1.12 -22.18
CA LYS A 237 -8.39 -1.99 -23.35
C LYS A 237 -7.11 -2.79 -23.62
N ARG A 238 -5.96 -2.14 -23.52
CA ARG A 238 -4.64 -2.77 -23.76
C ARG A 238 -4.31 -3.85 -22.72
N THR A 239 -4.83 -3.76 -21.49
CA THR A 239 -4.62 -4.84 -20.51
C THR A 239 -5.15 -6.16 -21.00
N ARG A 240 -6.34 -6.15 -21.61
CA ARG A 240 -6.98 -7.33 -22.19
C ARG A 240 -6.23 -7.83 -23.43
N GLU A 241 -5.92 -6.94 -24.37
CA GLU A 241 -5.22 -7.28 -25.62
C GLU A 241 -3.86 -7.97 -25.34
N ILE A 242 -3.11 -7.46 -24.37
CA ILE A 242 -1.83 -8.05 -23.99
C ILE A 242 -2.02 -9.39 -23.27
N ALA A 243 -3.01 -9.52 -22.39
CA ALA A 243 -3.29 -10.80 -21.76
C ALA A 243 -3.67 -11.87 -22.79
N GLU A 244 -4.49 -11.53 -23.77
CA GLU A 244 -4.85 -12.41 -24.89
C GLU A 244 -3.62 -12.77 -25.75
N LEU A 245 -2.75 -11.80 -26.04
CA LEU A 245 -1.46 -12.05 -26.71
C LEU A 245 -0.62 -13.07 -25.96
N LEU A 246 -0.49 -12.92 -24.64
CA LEU A 246 0.31 -13.84 -23.81
C LEU A 246 -0.27 -15.26 -23.82
N VAL A 247 -1.60 -15.39 -23.67
CA VAL A 247 -2.28 -16.69 -23.69
C VAL A 247 -2.11 -17.38 -25.06
N ASN A 248 -2.25 -16.63 -26.16
CA ASN A 248 -2.05 -17.16 -27.51
C ASN A 248 -0.60 -17.63 -27.77
N ASN A 249 0.37 -17.17 -26.97
CA ASN A 249 1.77 -17.59 -27.01
C ASN A 249 2.14 -18.55 -25.88
N GLY A 250 1.16 -19.22 -25.25
CA GLY A 250 1.40 -20.27 -24.26
C GLY A 250 1.76 -19.76 -22.85
N ILE A 251 1.63 -18.47 -22.56
CA ILE A 251 1.86 -17.88 -21.24
C ILE A 251 0.53 -17.65 -20.56
N THR A 252 0.24 -18.37 -19.46
CA THR A 252 -1.01 -18.15 -18.71
C THR A 252 -1.06 -16.73 -18.15
N ALA A 253 -2.11 -16.00 -18.50
CA ALA A 253 -2.26 -14.62 -18.13
C ALA A 253 -3.72 -14.23 -17.84
N THR A 254 -3.90 -13.29 -16.95
CA THR A 254 -5.17 -12.61 -16.69
C THR A 254 -4.95 -11.09 -16.69
N PHE A 255 -6.04 -10.29 -16.66
CA PHE A 255 -5.92 -8.85 -16.67
C PHE A 255 -6.75 -8.16 -15.59
N TYR A 256 -6.32 -6.97 -15.18
CA TYR A 256 -6.95 -6.20 -14.10
C TYR A 256 -6.95 -4.70 -14.38
N HIS A 257 -8.10 -4.05 -14.17
CA HIS A 257 -8.23 -2.60 -14.22
C HIS A 257 -9.42 -2.12 -13.38
N ALA A 258 -9.48 -0.85 -13.03
CA ALA A 258 -10.51 -0.26 -12.18
C ALA A 258 -11.95 -0.46 -12.69
N GLY A 259 -12.15 -0.54 -14.01
CA GLY A 259 -13.45 -0.69 -14.64
C GLY A 259 -14.06 -2.10 -14.61
N LEU A 260 -13.41 -3.10 -14.00
CA LEU A 260 -13.97 -4.43 -13.79
C LEU A 260 -14.91 -4.43 -12.59
N ASN A 261 -15.94 -5.31 -12.61
CA ASN A 261 -16.78 -5.58 -11.44
C ASN A 261 -15.96 -6.22 -10.32
N ASN A 262 -16.39 -6.04 -9.08
CA ASN A 262 -15.62 -6.49 -7.90
C ASN A 262 -15.43 -8.02 -7.90
N ASP A 263 -16.47 -8.79 -8.21
CA ASP A 263 -16.38 -10.26 -8.27
C ASP A 263 -15.33 -10.73 -9.30
N VAL A 264 -15.29 -10.07 -10.47
CA VAL A 264 -14.31 -10.35 -11.52
C VAL A 264 -12.90 -9.95 -11.07
N LYS A 265 -12.76 -8.83 -10.36
CA LYS A 265 -11.48 -8.41 -9.78
C LYS A 265 -10.96 -9.46 -8.80
N ASP A 266 -11.81 -9.90 -7.88
CA ASP A 266 -11.47 -10.88 -6.84
C ASP A 266 -11.09 -12.23 -7.47
N GLN A 267 -11.86 -12.71 -8.46
CA GLN A 267 -11.57 -13.95 -9.18
C GLN A 267 -10.21 -13.90 -9.88
N ARG A 268 -9.91 -12.82 -10.61
CA ARG A 268 -8.66 -12.69 -11.37
C ARG A 268 -7.46 -12.51 -10.45
N GLN A 269 -7.62 -11.74 -9.38
CA GLN A 269 -6.60 -11.61 -8.36
C GLN A 269 -6.30 -12.96 -7.70
N LYS A 270 -7.35 -13.75 -7.38
CA LYS A 270 -7.20 -15.08 -6.81
C LYS A 270 -6.47 -16.03 -7.77
N SER A 271 -6.86 -16.08 -9.05
CA SER A 271 -6.21 -16.90 -10.07
C SER A 271 -4.71 -16.61 -10.19
N TRP A 272 -4.33 -15.32 -10.11
CA TRP A 272 -2.92 -14.94 -10.12
C TRP A 272 -2.20 -15.24 -8.79
N LEU A 273 -2.85 -15.03 -7.63
CA LEU A 273 -2.28 -15.35 -6.32
C LEU A 273 -2.00 -16.85 -6.16
N THR A 274 -2.88 -17.70 -6.66
CA THR A 274 -2.73 -19.18 -6.63
C THR A 274 -1.77 -19.73 -7.67
N GLY A 275 -1.33 -18.91 -8.64
CA GLY A 275 -0.42 -19.33 -9.73
C GLY A 275 -1.12 -19.99 -10.92
N GLU A 276 -2.46 -20.10 -10.93
CA GLU A 276 -3.25 -20.54 -12.09
C GLU A 276 -2.97 -19.63 -13.30
N SER A 277 -2.95 -18.32 -13.09
CA SER A 277 -2.43 -17.34 -14.04
C SER A 277 -1.04 -16.89 -13.60
N ARG A 278 -0.03 -17.19 -14.38
CA ARG A 278 1.36 -16.79 -14.12
C ARG A 278 1.55 -15.27 -14.19
N THR A 279 0.87 -14.62 -15.15
CA THR A 279 1.06 -13.21 -15.46
C THR A 279 -0.21 -12.41 -15.20
N MET A 280 -0.08 -11.32 -14.45
CA MET A 280 -1.11 -10.30 -14.30
C MET A 280 -0.80 -9.12 -15.21
N VAL A 281 -1.67 -8.82 -16.17
CA VAL A 281 -1.58 -7.62 -17.01
C VAL A 281 -2.51 -6.55 -16.44
N ALA A 282 -1.98 -5.41 -16.05
CA ALA A 282 -2.79 -4.48 -15.27
C ALA A 282 -2.51 -3.00 -15.57
N THR A 283 -3.47 -2.14 -15.21
CA THR A 283 -3.20 -0.71 -15.00
C THR A 283 -2.71 -0.50 -13.56
N ASN A 284 -2.31 0.73 -13.21
CA ASN A 284 -1.95 1.15 -11.85
C ASN A 284 -3.01 0.81 -10.78
N ALA A 285 -4.26 0.53 -11.19
CA ALA A 285 -5.31 0.06 -10.29
C ALA A 285 -5.02 -1.31 -9.65
N PHE A 286 -4.14 -2.12 -10.26
CA PHE A 286 -3.62 -3.35 -9.68
C PHE A 286 -2.31 -3.03 -8.99
N GLY A 287 -2.40 -2.71 -7.74
CA GLY A 287 -1.17 -2.29 -7.14
C GLY A 287 -1.19 -2.20 -5.63
N MET A 288 -1.80 -1.18 -5.10
CA MET A 288 -1.80 -1.00 -3.65
C MET A 288 -2.52 -2.17 -2.96
N GLY A 289 -1.91 -2.72 -1.91
CA GLY A 289 -2.50 -3.80 -1.14
C GLY A 289 -2.22 -5.24 -1.62
N ILE A 290 -1.52 -5.42 -2.73
CA ILE A 290 -1.16 -6.76 -3.19
C ILE A 290 0.14 -7.20 -2.53
N ASP A 291 0.06 -8.30 -1.78
CA ASP A 291 1.20 -8.91 -1.12
C ASP A 291 1.42 -10.34 -1.64
N LYS A 292 2.17 -10.46 -2.75
CA LYS A 292 2.66 -11.73 -3.30
C LYS A 292 4.19 -11.66 -3.28
N PRO A 293 4.85 -12.45 -2.44
CA PRO A 293 6.29 -12.33 -2.21
C PRO A 293 7.14 -12.81 -3.40
N ASP A 294 6.65 -13.77 -4.16
CA ASP A 294 7.36 -14.52 -5.20
C ASP A 294 7.23 -13.94 -6.61
N VAL A 295 6.90 -12.66 -6.77
CA VAL A 295 6.91 -11.98 -8.06
C VAL A 295 8.35 -11.89 -8.56
N ARG A 296 8.65 -12.54 -9.69
CA ARG A 296 10.01 -12.57 -10.26
C ARG A 296 10.29 -11.38 -11.15
N ILE A 297 9.27 -10.86 -11.81
CA ILE A 297 9.46 -9.77 -12.76
C ILE A 297 8.25 -8.83 -12.79
N VAL A 298 8.54 -7.54 -12.84
CA VAL A 298 7.58 -6.47 -13.14
C VAL A 298 8.02 -5.80 -14.43
N ILE A 299 7.12 -5.75 -15.43
CA ILE A 299 7.42 -5.16 -16.74
C ILE A 299 6.48 -3.99 -16.97
N HIS A 300 7.06 -2.84 -17.30
CA HIS A 300 6.31 -1.66 -17.75
C HIS A 300 6.39 -1.57 -19.28
N ILE A 301 5.25 -1.78 -19.95
CA ILE A 301 5.13 -1.59 -21.40
C ILE A 301 4.97 -0.12 -21.73
N ASP A 302 4.22 0.59 -20.91
CA ASP A 302 4.02 2.03 -21.01
C ASP A 302 4.78 2.74 -19.89
N MET A 303 5.27 3.96 -20.16
CA MET A 303 5.95 4.76 -19.15
C MET A 303 5.00 5.06 -17.99
N PRO A 304 5.41 4.84 -16.74
CA PRO A 304 4.63 5.23 -15.57
C PRO A 304 4.42 6.75 -15.49
N ASP A 305 3.49 7.17 -14.61
CA ASP A 305 3.11 8.59 -14.50
C ASP A 305 4.20 9.43 -13.82
N SER A 306 4.94 8.82 -12.89
CA SER A 306 6.03 9.46 -12.17
C SER A 306 7.10 8.44 -11.77
N PRO A 307 8.31 8.87 -11.39
CA PRO A 307 9.33 8.00 -10.81
C PRO A 307 8.86 7.28 -9.55
N GLU A 308 8.04 7.94 -8.71
CA GLU A 308 7.48 7.38 -7.49
C GLU A 308 6.51 6.24 -7.79
N ALA A 309 5.62 6.44 -8.78
CA ALA A 309 4.72 5.39 -9.26
C ALA A 309 5.50 4.19 -9.81
N TYR A 310 6.53 4.45 -10.63
CA TYR A 310 7.42 3.41 -11.14
C TYR A 310 8.08 2.63 -9.99
N PHE A 311 8.63 3.33 -9.01
CA PHE A 311 9.32 2.71 -7.88
C PHE A 311 8.36 1.84 -7.04
N GLN A 312 7.15 2.30 -6.81
CA GLN A 312 6.13 1.57 -6.07
C GLN A 312 5.65 0.31 -6.82
N GLU A 313 5.44 0.42 -8.14
CA GLU A 313 5.03 -0.70 -8.99
C GLU A 313 6.16 -1.72 -9.16
N ALA A 314 7.37 -1.28 -9.46
CA ALA A 314 8.57 -2.10 -9.57
C ALA A 314 8.91 -2.81 -8.26
N GLY A 315 8.71 -2.14 -7.12
CA GLY A 315 8.97 -2.66 -5.78
C GLY A 315 8.11 -3.86 -5.36
N ARG A 316 7.16 -4.29 -6.21
CA ARG A 316 6.39 -5.53 -5.99
C ARG A 316 7.19 -6.77 -6.26
N ALA A 317 8.23 -6.68 -7.10
CA ALA A 317 9.09 -7.81 -7.41
C ALA A 317 10.05 -8.16 -6.24
N GLY A 318 10.28 -9.45 -6.02
CA GLY A 318 11.29 -9.97 -5.11
C GLY A 318 11.10 -9.62 -3.63
N ARG A 319 9.88 -9.56 -3.12
CA ARG A 319 9.62 -9.29 -1.69
C ARG A 319 10.10 -10.41 -0.77
N ASP A 320 10.28 -11.61 -1.32
CA ASP A 320 10.87 -12.76 -0.65
C ASP A 320 12.40 -12.71 -0.52
N GLY A 321 13.03 -11.64 -1.02
CA GLY A 321 14.48 -11.48 -1.02
C GLY A 321 15.20 -12.20 -2.15
N GLN A 322 14.51 -13.00 -2.97
CA GLN A 322 15.09 -13.66 -4.12
C GLN A 322 15.30 -12.67 -5.28
N LYS A 323 16.24 -13.01 -6.18
CA LYS A 323 16.54 -12.19 -7.35
C LYS A 323 15.29 -11.94 -8.19
N ALA A 324 15.06 -10.69 -8.52
CA ALA A 324 13.91 -10.23 -9.28
C ALA A 324 14.28 -9.07 -10.21
N TYR A 325 13.38 -8.75 -11.15
CA TYR A 325 13.66 -7.78 -12.20
C TYR A 325 12.51 -6.77 -12.32
N ALA A 326 12.85 -5.53 -12.52
CA ALA A 326 11.94 -4.46 -12.93
C ALA A 326 12.38 -3.95 -14.29
N VAL A 327 11.60 -4.23 -15.33
CA VAL A 327 11.95 -3.91 -16.71
C VAL A 327 11.03 -2.83 -17.26
N LEU A 328 11.61 -1.77 -17.77
CA LEU A 328 10.89 -0.73 -18.50
C LEU A 328 11.19 -0.87 -19.99
N LEU A 329 10.16 -1.15 -20.80
CA LEU A 329 10.26 -1.18 -22.25
C LEU A 329 10.12 0.25 -22.81
N TYR A 330 11.15 0.73 -23.46
CA TYR A 330 11.21 2.08 -23.99
C TYR A 330 11.27 2.10 -25.51
N ALA A 331 10.37 2.85 -26.14
CA ALA A 331 10.41 3.19 -27.56
C ALA A 331 10.54 4.70 -27.73
N GLN A 332 11.09 5.15 -28.86
CA GLN A 332 11.24 6.59 -29.12
C GLN A 332 9.89 7.34 -29.11
N SER A 333 8.80 6.67 -29.48
CA SER A 333 7.43 7.21 -29.42
C SER A 333 6.97 7.55 -28.00
N ASP A 334 7.54 6.92 -26.97
CA ASP A 334 7.19 7.21 -25.56
C ASP A 334 7.63 8.62 -25.16
N LYS A 335 8.79 9.09 -25.65
CA LYS A 335 9.28 10.44 -25.41
C LYS A 335 8.31 11.50 -25.93
N THR A 336 7.77 11.29 -27.11
CA THR A 336 6.78 12.19 -27.71
C THR A 336 5.49 12.23 -26.88
N THR A 337 5.07 11.07 -26.37
CA THR A 337 3.88 10.95 -25.53
C THR A 337 4.07 11.64 -24.18
N LEU A 338 5.25 11.50 -23.55
CA LEU A 338 5.59 12.18 -22.30
C LEU A 338 5.63 13.71 -22.47
N ASN A 339 6.29 14.19 -23.52
CA ASN A 339 6.37 15.63 -23.80
C ASN A 339 4.98 16.25 -24.01
N LYS A 340 4.09 15.58 -24.75
CA LYS A 340 2.70 16.05 -24.92
C LYS A 340 1.95 16.17 -23.60
N ARG A 341 2.21 15.27 -22.65
CA ARG A 341 1.58 15.30 -21.32
C ARG A 341 2.13 16.41 -20.44
N CYS A 342 3.44 16.59 -20.41
CA CYS A 342 4.05 17.72 -19.69
C CYS A 342 3.48 19.06 -20.16
N LEU A 343 3.28 19.23 -21.48
CA LEU A 343 2.68 20.44 -22.04
C LEU A 343 1.21 20.64 -21.65
N LEU A 344 0.43 19.57 -21.50
CA LEU A 344 -0.96 19.66 -21.04
C LEU A 344 -1.05 20.09 -19.56
N TYR A 345 -0.15 19.63 -18.71
CA TYR A 345 -0.10 20.04 -17.29
C TYR A 345 0.41 21.45 -17.07
N THR A 346 1.15 22.03 -18.02
CA THR A 346 1.67 23.42 -17.94
C THR A 346 0.75 24.45 -18.60
N SER A 347 -0.25 24.05 -19.38
CA SER A 347 -1.21 24.96 -20.03
C SER A 347 -2.44 25.27 -19.17
N ASP A 348 -2.67 24.55 -18.07
CA ASP A 348 -3.79 24.73 -17.13
C ASP A 348 -3.34 25.32 -15.77
N ALA A 349 -2.10 25.84 -15.69
CA ALA A 349 -1.53 26.47 -14.51
C ALA A 349 -1.50 28.00 -14.65
#